data_db5f25a01c4345b4923ac1814dd03bc7
#
_entry.id   db5f25a01c4345b4923ac1814dd03bc7
#
_cell.length_a   1.000
_cell.length_b   1.000
_cell.length_c   1.000
_cell.angle_alpha   90.00
_cell.angle_beta   90.00
_cell.angle_gamma   90.00
#
_symmetry.space_group_name_H-M   'P 1'
#
loop_
_entity.id
_entity.type
_entity.pdbx_description
1 polymer ?
#
loop_
_entity_poly.entity_id
_entity_poly.type
_entity_poly.pdbx_seq_one_letter_code
_entity_poly.pdbx_strand_id
1 'polypeptide(L)'
;MLPEKLTKCGRNFMQKKQKVVILGATGSIGNSTLSVIEHNPEKYEAFALVGGSNVDAMFEKCVKFQPHFVALADERAAKHLHEKVAAHQLPTQVFAGQQAICELSAHPDADMVMAAIVGAAGLLPTLSAVKAGKKVLLANKEALVTCGQIFIDSVKRYDAQLLPVDSEHNAIFQSLPPQAQQHIGFCPLADLGISKIVLTGSGGPFRYTELSEFDCITPEQAVAHPNWSMGKKISVDSATMMNKGLEYIEARWLFNATANEMEVIIHPQSIIHSMVRYIDGSVIAQMGNPDMRTPIAETMAYPHRTFSGVAPLDFYQLNGLTFLAPDYQRYPCLKLAIEAFAAGQYATTAMNAANEVAVQAFLDRQIKFMDIAKLNQAVVEQMPSQQIKQIDDVLEVDRAARDYARQQLAHWSH
;
A
#
# COMPACT_ATOMS: atom_id res chain seq x y z
N MET A 1 -2.50 -23.33 -48.96
CA MET A 1 -1.72 -24.36 -48.25
C MET A 1 -0.71 -23.65 -47.37
N LEU A 2 -1.04 -23.45 -46.09
CA LEU A 2 -0.13 -22.95 -45.04
C LEU A 2 0.51 -24.18 -44.37
N PRO A 3 1.78 -24.20 -44.04
CA PRO A 3 2.42 -25.36 -43.45
C PRO A 3 2.01 -25.61 -42.00
N GLU A 4 1.40 -26.74 -41.75
CA GLU A 4 1.27 -27.38 -40.43
C GLU A 4 2.64 -27.69 -39.82
N LYS A 5 3.29 -26.76 -39.14
CA LYS A 5 4.46 -27.06 -38.27
C LYS A 5 4.70 -25.97 -37.27
N LEU A 6 3.73 -25.68 -36.40
CA LEU A 6 3.95 -24.87 -35.17
C LEU A 6 3.20 -25.44 -33.96
N THR A 7 3.09 -26.75 -33.89
CA THR A 7 2.60 -27.46 -32.72
C THR A 7 3.61 -28.50 -32.32
N LYS A 8 4.52 -28.17 -31.44
CA LYS A 8 5.21 -29.02 -30.45
C LYS A 8 6.47 -28.33 -29.91
N CYS A 9 6.28 -27.30 -29.07
CA CYS A 9 7.30 -26.96 -28.09
C CYS A 9 6.57 -26.69 -26.76
N GLY A 10 6.08 -27.71 -26.14
CA GLY A 10 5.42 -27.73 -24.87
C GLY A 10 5.81 -28.99 -24.12
N ARG A 11 7.04 -29.04 -23.57
CA ARG A 11 7.23 -29.89 -22.41
C ARG A 11 6.44 -29.25 -21.29
N ASN A 12 5.28 -29.81 -20.93
CA ASN A 12 4.59 -29.61 -19.69
C ASN A 12 5.53 -30.02 -18.54
N PHE A 13 6.48 -29.16 -18.18
CA PHE A 13 6.96 -29.14 -16.81
C PHE A 13 5.75 -28.61 -16.02
N MET A 14 5.13 -29.42 -15.18
CA MET A 14 4.25 -28.90 -14.12
C MET A 14 5.06 -27.87 -13.34
N GLN A 15 4.88 -26.61 -13.67
CA GLN A 15 5.56 -25.53 -12.96
C GLN A 15 5.01 -25.57 -11.54
N LYS A 16 5.88 -25.76 -10.54
CA LYS A 16 5.49 -25.78 -9.12
C LYS A 16 4.72 -24.51 -8.84
N LYS A 17 3.52 -24.62 -8.25
CA LYS A 17 2.74 -23.46 -7.86
C LYS A 17 3.52 -22.61 -6.89
N GLN A 18 3.45 -21.29 -7.08
CA GLN A 18 4.07 -20.34 -6.15
C GLN A 18 3.20 -20.19 -4.91
N LYS A 19 3.81 -20.33 -3.76
CA LYS A 19 3.20 -20.27 -2.43
C LYS A 19 3.12 -18.83 -1.92
N VAL A 20 1.91 -18.32 -1.73
CA VAL A 20 1.65 -16.93 -1.34
C VAL A 20 1.23 -16.84 0.11
N VAL A 21 1.96 -16.09 0.92
CA VAL A 21 1.54 -15.64 2.23
C VAL A 21 0.79 -14.32 2.07
N ILE A 22 -0.42 -14.20 2.64
CA ILE A 22 -1.24 -12.99 2.53
C ILE A 22 -1.42 -12.37 3.91
N LEU A 23 -0.70 -11.29 4.16
CA LEU A 23 -0.84 -10.48 5.37
C LEU A 23 -2.03 -9.52 5.17
N GLY A 24 -3.04 -9.60 6.04
CA GLY A 24 -4.28 -8.85 5.89
C GLY A 24 -5.30 -9.49 4.95
N ALA A 25 -5.41 -10.83 4.97
CA ALA A 25 -6.22 -11.62 4.05
C ALA A 25 -7.73 -11.29 4.04
N THR A 26 -8.26 -10.71 5.11
CA THR A 26 -9.68 -10.30 5.21
C THR A 26 -9.93 -8.87 4.73
N GLY A 27 -8.87 -8.10 4.45
CA GLY A 27 -8.95 -6.74 3.92
C GLY A 27 -9.18 -6.70 2.40
N SER A 28 -9.31 -5.49 1.85
CA SER A 28 -9.55 -5.26 0.41
C SER A 28 -8.44 -5.86 -0.47
N ILE A 29 -7.18 -5.57 -0.17
CA ILE A 29 -6.02 -6.09 -0.93
C ILE A 29 -5.92 -7.60 -0.79
N GLY A 30 -6.14 -8.16 0.43
CA GLY A 30 -6.17 -9.60 0.65
C GLY A 30 -7.23 -10.30 -0.19
N ASN A 31 -8.45 -9.76 -0.25
CA ASN A 31 -9.53 -10.29 -1.08
C ASN A 31 -9.20 -10.20 -2.58
N SER A 32 -8.63 -9.08 -3.03
CA SER A 32 -8.19 -8.91 -4.42
C SER A 32 -7.06 -9.88 -4.78
N THR A 33 -6.12 -10.14 -3.86
CA THR A 33 -5.05 -11.14 -4.03
C THR A 33 -5.62 -12.54 -4.18
N LEU A 34 -6.56 -12.92 -3.31
CA LEU A 34 -7.24 -14.21 -3.38
C LEU A 34 -8.03 -14.36 -4.68
N SER A 35 -8.65 -13.28 -5.18
CA SER A 35 -9.30 -13.27 -6.49
C SER A 35 -8.32 -13.53 -7.64
N VAL A 36 -7.13 -12.92 -7.62
CA VAL A 36 -6.08 -13.19 -8.63
C VAL A 36 -5.60 -14.65 -8.56
N ILE A 37 -5.44 -15.22 -7.36
CA ILE A 37 -5.08 -16.63 -7.16
C ILE A 37 -6.18 -17.54 -7.76
N GLU A 38 -7.44 -17.23 -7.50
CA GLU A 38 -8.59 -17.98 -8.01
C GLU A 38 -8.66 -18.00 -9.55
N HIS A 39 -8.25 -16.92 -10.20
CA HIS A 39 -8.16 -16.85 -11.66
C HIS A 39 -6.92 -17.55 -12.24
N ASN A 40 -5.94 -17.91 -11.42
CA ASN A 40 -4.68 -18.53 -11.83
C ASN A 40 -4.31 -19.73 -10.93
N PRO A 41 -5.21 -20.72 -10.75
CA PRO A 41 -5.03 -21.80 -9.78
C PRO A 41 -3.89 -22.74 -10.14
N GLU A 42 -3.43 -22.72 -11.40
CA GLU A 42 -2.30 -23.50 -11.87
C GLU A 42 -0.94 -22.88 -11.50
N LYS A 43 -0.91 -21.57 -11.18
CA LYS A 43 0.32 -20.81 -10.90
C LYS A 43 0.53 -20.53 -9.43
N TYR A 44 -0.55 -20.29 -8.69
CA TYR A 44 -0.50 -19.78 -7.31
C TYR A 44 -1.34 -20.63 -6.36
N GLU A 45 -0.92 -20.67 -5.10
CA GLU A 45 -1.72 -21.19 -3.98
C GLU A 45 -1.67 -20.23 -2.80
N ALA A 46 -2.79 -20.09 -2.09
CA ALA A 46 -2.86 -19.37 -0.83
C ALA A 46 -2.24 -20.24 0.27
N PHE A 47 -0.94 -20.07 0.51
CA PHE A 47 -0.16 -20.90 1.43
C PHE A 47 -0.45 -20.58 2.89
N ALA A 48 -0.44 -19.28 3.25
CA ALA A 48 -0.80 -18.83 4.57
C ALA A 48 -1.66 -17.57 4.52
N LEU A 49 -2.67 -17.50 5.38
CA LEU A 49 -3.54 -16.35 5.51
C LEU A 49 -3.40 -15.73 6.89
N VAL A 50 -3.23 -14.41 6.93
CA VAL A 50 -3.07 -13.67 8.19
C VAL A 50 -4.17 -12.61 8.30
N GLY A 51 -4.74 -12.47 9.49
CA GLY A 51 -5.80 -11.49 9.78
C GLY A 51 -5.76 -10.96 11.21
N GLY A 52 -6.65 -10.01 11.52
CA GLY A 52 -6.82 -9.45 12.86
C GLY A 52 -7.65 -10.36 13.76
N SER A 53 -8.97 -10.08 13.84
CA SER A 53 -9.90 -10.77 14.74
C SER A 53 -11.18 -11.29 14.07
N ASN A 54 -11.34 -11.08 12.75
CA ASN A 54 -12.56 -11.49 12.04
C ASN A 54 -12.55 -12.99 11.73
N VAL A 55 -13.11 -13.78 12.66
CA VAL A 55 -13.16 -15.25 12.60
C VAL A 55 -13.98 -15.74 11.41
N ASP A 56 -15.17 -15.19 11.19
CA ASP A 56 -16.10 -15.70 10.18
C ASP A 56 -15.55 -15.48 8.77
N ALA A 57 -15.07 -14.27 8.47
CA ALA A 57 -14.46 -13.98 7.19
C ALA A 57 -13.18 -14.81 6.93
N MET A 58 -12.39 -15.12 7.98
CA MET A 58 -11.21 -15.98 7.84
C MET A 58 -11.61 -17.43 7.65
N PHE A 59 -12.62 -17.91 8.36
CA PHE A 59 -13.13 -19.27 8.22
C PHE A 59 -13.66 -19.56 6.80
N GLU A 60 -14.43 -18.62 6.20
CA GLU A 60 -14.87 -18.75 4.81
C GLU A 60 -13.68 -18.92 3.83
N LYS A 61 -12.57 -18.21 4.09
CA LYS A 61 -11.35 -18.35 3.29
C LYS A 61 -10.66 -19.69 3.54
N CYS A 62 -10.66 -20.20 4.76
CA CYS A 62 -10.15 -21.54 5.07
C CYS A 62 -10.92 -22.62 4.29
N VAL A 63 -12.24 -22.51 4.24
CA VAL A 63 -13.09 -23.46 3.49
C VAL A 63 -12.79 -23.38 1.98
N LYS A 64 -12.70 -22.15 1.44
CA LYS A 64 -12.57 -21.95 0.00
C LYS A 64 -11.17 -22.27 -0.53
N PHE A 65 -10.12 -21.78 0.15
CA PHE A 65 -8.74 -21.83 -0.34
C PHE A 65 -7.89 -22.92 0.32
N GLN A 66 -8.35 -23.51 1.42
CA GLN A 66 -7.66 -24.56 2.17
C GLN A 66 -6.16 -24.25 2.41
N PRO A 67 -5.80 -23.06 2.97
CA PRO A 67 -4.41 -22.72 3.21
C PRO A 67 -3.77 -23.72 4.18
N HIS A 68 -2.45 -23.91 4.07
CA HIS A 68 -1.72 -24.71 5.04
C HIS A 68 -1.76 -24.11 6.44
N PHE A 69 -1.66 -22.79 6.51
CA PHE A 69 -1.56 -22.04 7.76
C PHE A 69 -2.50 -20.84 7.80
N VAL A 70 -2.98 -20.54 8.99
CA VAL A 70 -3.68 -19.28 9.29
C VAL A 70 -3.15 -18.73 10.59
N ALA A 71 -2.96 -17.40 10.66
CA ALA A 71 -2.70 -16.72 11.93
C ALA A 71 -3.64 -15.53 12.12
N LEU A 72 -4.18 -15.40 13.33
CA LEU A 72 -4.90 -14.20 13.76
C LEU A 72 -4.11 -13.46 14.84
N ALA A 73 -4.12 -12.10 14.75
CA ALA A 73 -3.45 -11.27 15.74
C ALA A 73 -4.08 -11.40 17.14
N ASP A 74 -5.42 -11.55 17.18
CA ASP A 74 -6.18 -11.75 18.42
C ASP A 74 -6.19 -13.23 18.79
N GLU A 75 -5.67 -13.54 20.00
CA GLU A 75 -5.55 -14.91 20.49
C GLU A 75 -6.90 -15.59 20.74
N ARG A 76 -7.93 -14.84 21.19
CA ARG A 76 -9.27 -15.39 21.43
C ARG A 76 -9.96 -15.74 20.11
N ALA A 77 -9.81 -14.85 19.13
CA ALA A 77 -10.30 -15.08 17.76
C ALA A 77 -9.60 -16.31 17.14
N ALA A 78 -8.29 -16.45 17.32
CA ALA A 78 -7.54 -17.60 16.83
C ALA A 78 -8.02 -18.93 17.45
N LYS A 79 -8.28 -18.95 18.77
CA LYS A 79 -8.84 -20.12 19.44
C LYS A 79 -10.21 -20.48 18.85
N HIS A 80 -11.10 -19.51 18.68
CA HIS A 80 -12.41 -19.74 18.08
C HIS A 80 -12.31 -20.24 16.63
N LEU A 81 -11.41 -19.67 15.84
CA LEU A 81 -11.15 -20.15 14.47
C LEU A 81 -10.61 -21.59 14.48
N HIS A 82 -9.71 -21.93 15.39
CA HIS A 82 -9.18 -23.30 15.54
C HIS A 82 -10.30 -24.32 15.79
N GLU A 83 -11.25 -23.99 16.70
CA GLU A 83 -12.41 -24.84 16.99
C GLU A 83 -13.29 -25.04 15.75
N LYS A 84 -13.55 -23.96 14.96
CA LYS A 84 -14.34 -24.04 13.72
C LYS A 84 -13.64 -24.89 12.65
N VAL A 85 -12.34 -24.68 12.44
CA VAL A 85 -11.51 -25.43 11.48
C VAL A 85 -11.48 -26.92 11.83
N ALA A 86 -11.29 -27.26 13.11
CA ALA A 86 -11.29 -28.64 13.59
C ALA A 86 -12.67 -29.30 13.42
N ALA A 87 -13.75 -28.62 13.76
CA ALA A 87 -15.13 -29.13 13.63
C ALA A 87 -15.48 -29.46 12.17
N HIS A 88 -14.89 -28.76 11.20
CA HIS A 88 -15.10 -28.99 9.78
C HIS A 88 -14.01 -29.86 9.14
N GLN A 89 -13.10 -30.44 9.94
CA GLN A 89 -12.01 -31.31 9.48
C GLN A 89 -11.14 -30.72 8.37
N LEU A 90 -10.93 -29.38 8.40
CA LEU A 90 -10.07 -28.72 7.45
C LEU A 90 -8.59 -28.98 7.79
N PRO A 91 -7.70 -29.12 6.77
CA PRO A 91 -6.28 -29.44 7.00
C PRO A 91 -5.47 -28.24 7.50
N THR A 92 -6.09 -27.08 7.64
CA THR A 92 -5.44 -25.81 7.99
C THR A 92 -5.00 -25.77 9.44
N GLN A 93 -3.74 -25.42 9.69
CA GLN A 93 -3.24 -25.17 11.05
C GLN A 93 -3.45 -23.70 11.44
N VAL A 94 -3.94 -23.49 12.68
CA VAL A 94 -4.28 -22.14 13.17
C VAL A 94 -3.29 -21.72 14.26
N PHE A 95 -2.74 -20.51 14.11
CA PHE A 95 -1.78 -19.86 15.00
C PHE A 95 -2.34 -18.53 15.53
N ALA A 96 -1.67 -17.97 16.55
CA ALA A 96 -2.10 -16.73 17.18
C ALA A 96 -0.91 -15.80 17.48
N GLY A 97 -1.19 -14.51 17.44
CA GLY A 97 -0.30 -13.47 17.92
C GLY A 97 0.76 -13.02 16.92
N GLN A 98 1.43 -11.93 17.27
CA GLN A 98 2.38 -11.21 16.40
C GLN A 98 3.59 -12.06 16.00
N GLN A 99 4.10 -12.88 16.92
CA GLN A 99 5.26 -13.72 16.66
C GLN A 99 4.95 -14.75 15.56
N ALA A 100 3.82 -15.46 15.66
CA ALA A 100 3.39 -16.43 14.65
C ALA A 100 3.20 -15.77 13.27
N ILE A 101 2.68 -14.54 13.23
CA ILE A 101 2.53 -13.77 12.00
C ILE A 101 3.89 -13.48 11.37
N CYS A 102 4.89 -13.07 12.16
CA CYS A 102 6.25 -12.84 11.68
C CYS A 102 6.91 -14.13 11.17
N GLU A 103 6.73 -15.25 11.88
CA GLU A 103 7.26 -16.56 11.48
C GLU A 103 6.65 -17.05 10.16
N LEU A 104 5.33 -16.90 9.97
CA LEU A 104 4.67 -17.24 8.71
C LEU A 104 5.12 -16.34 7.56
N SER A 105 5.38 -15.05 7.83
CA SER A 105 5.91 -14.11 6.83
C SER A 105 7.31 -14.51 6.34
N ALA A 106 8.10 -15.15 7.20
CA ALA A 106 9.46 -15.61 6.91
C ALA A 106 9.52 -17.10 6.55
N HIS A 107 8.37 -17.80 6.41
CA HIS A 107 8.34 -19.25 6.26
C HIS A 107 9.18 -19.71 5.06
N PRO A 108 10.06 -20.72 5.21
CA PRO A 108 10.99 -21.12 4.16
C PRO A 108 10.30 -21.58 2.88
N ASP A 109 9.13 -22.22 2.99
CA ASP A 109 8.37 -22.71 1.85
C ASP A 109 7.56 -21.62 1.12
N ALA A 110 7.44 -20.42 1.68
CA ALA A 110 6.75 -19.32 1.02
C ALA A 110 7.63 -18.75 -0.10
N ASP A 111 7.06 -18.58 -1.30
CA ASP A 111 7.75 -17.98 -2.44
C ASP A 111 7.58 -16.46 -2.45
N MET A 112 6.42 -15.95 -2.01
CA MET A 112 6.14 -14.52 -1.95
C MET A 112 5.20 -14.15 -0.80
N VAL A 113 5.27 -12.87 -0.39
CA VAL A 113 4.46 -12.31 0.70
C VAL A 113 3.73 -11.06 0.21
N MET A 114 2.40 -11.10 0.22
CA MET A 114 1.55 -9.92 0.04
C MET A 114 1.45 -9.15 1.36
N ALA A 115 2.13 -8.03 1.48
CA ALA A 115 2.18 -7.22 2.69
C ALA A 115 1.04 -6.17 2.68
N ALA A 116 -0.14 -6.56 3.20
CA ALA A 116 -1.35 -5.73 3.16
C ALA A 116 -2.00 -5.51 4.53
N ILE A 117 -1.27 -5.67 5.63
CA ILE A 117 -1.71 -5.22 6.96
C ILE A 117 -1.54 -3.69 7.00
N VAL A 118 -2.62 -2.96 7.27
CA VAL A 118 -2.65 -1.50 7.29
C VAL A 118 -1.96 -0.96 8.55
N GLY A 119 -1.28 0.19 8.42
CA GLY A 119 -0.65 0.90 9.53
C GLY A 119 0.61 0.26 10.09
N ALA A 120 1.02 0.72 11.26
CA ALA A 120 2.27 0.29 11.93
C ALA A 120 2.29 -1.22 12.27
N ALA A 121 1.12 -1.86 12.45
CA ALA A 121 1.02 -3.28 12.74
C ALA A 121 1.60 -4.19 11.64
N GLY A 122 1.62 -3.71 10.39
CA GLY A 122 2.20 -4.42 9.26
C GLY A 122 3.73 -4.35 9.15
N LEU A 123 4.39 -3.46 9.89
CA LEU A 123 5.83 -3.21 9.75
C LEU A 123 6.68 -4.44 10.08
N LEU A 124 6.49 -5.01 11.28
CA LEU A 124 7.31 -6.15 11.73
C LEU A 124 7.13 -7.41 10.88
N PRO A 125 5.89 -7.84 10.51
CA PRO A 125 5.70 -8.96 9.59
C PRO A 125 6.34 -8.73 8.22
N THR A 126 6.21 -7.52 7.66
CA THR A 126 6.81 -7.19 6.37
C THR A 126 8.34 -7.22 6.43
N LEU A 127 8.94 -6.68 7.49
CA LEU A 127 10.38 -6.76 7.71
C LEU A 127 10.86 -8.21 7.94
N SER A 128 10.05 -9.07 8.55
CA SER A 128 10.36 -10.49 8.69
C SER A 128 10.47 -11.17 7.33
N ALA A 129 9.56 -10.86 6.41
CA ALA A 129 9.62 -11.33 5.03
C ALA A 129 10.87 -10.82 4.29
N VAL A 130 11.18 -9.51 4.44
CA VAL A 130 12.39 -8.90 3.86
C VAL A 130 13.66 -9.58 4.40
N LYS A 131 13.78 -9.77 5.72
CA LYS A 131 14.93 -10.42 6.35
C LYS A 131 15.10 -11.87 5.93
N ALA A 132 14.03 -12.53 5.50
CA ALA A 132 14.06 -13.88 4.94
C ALA A 132 14.35 -13.91 3.43
N GLY A 133 14.69 -12.78 2.81
CA GLY A 133 15.00 -12.69 1.38
C GLY A 133 13.82 -13.01 0.45
N LYS A 134 12.58 -12.75 0.90
CA LYS A 134 11.38 -13.09 0.13
C LYS A 134 11.08 -12.07 -0.97
N LYS A 135 10.28 -12.51 -1.96
CA LYS A 135 9.57 -11.60 -2.87
C LYS A 135 8.43 -10.94 -2.09
N VAL A 136 8.56 -9.64 -1.79
CA VAL A 136 7.61 -8.86 -1.00
C VAL A 136 6.80 -7.96 -1.93
N LEU A 137 5.49 -8.20 -1.97
CA LEU A 137 4.51 -7.41 -2.70
C LEU A 137 3.97 -6.36 -1.72
N LEU A 138 4.50 -5.14 -1.79
CA LEU A 138 4.27 -4.10 -0.78
C LEU A 138 3.00 -3.32 -1.08
N ALA A 139 1.96 -3.54 -0.28
CA ALA A 139 0.71 -2.78 -0.28
C ALA A 139 0.54 -1.92 0.99
N ASN A 140 1.39 -2.11 1.99
CA ASN A 140 1.44 -1.30 3.21
C ASN A 140 2.44 -0.16 3.03
N LYS A 141 1.96 1.00 2.60
CA LYS A 141 2.79 2.20 2.40
C LYS A 141 3.35 2.75 3.70
N GLU A 142 2.65 2.55 4.81
CA GLU A 142 3.06 3.05 6.12
C GLU A 142 4.41 2.45 6.57
N ALA A 143 4.76 1.25 6.11
CA ALA A 143 6.06 0.64 6.40
C ALA A 143 7.23 1.49 5.86
N LEU A 144 7.13 2.04 4.64
CA LEU A 144 8.14 2.94 4.08
C LEU A 144 8.04 4.36 4.63
N VAL A 145 6.83 4.85 4.90
CA VAL A 145 6.61 6.17 5.50
C VAL A 145 7.27 6.26 6.88
N THR A 146 7.12 5.21 7.71
CA THR A 146 7.62 5.22 9.09
C THR A 146 9.04 4.68 9.25
N CYS A 147 9.53 3.87 8.31
CA CYS A 147 10.79 3.14 8.47
C CYS A 147 11.68 3.16 7.21
N GLY A 148 11.45 4.08 6.27
CA GLY A 148 11.97 4.09 4.91
C GLY A 148 13.42 3.67 4.75
N GLN A 149 14.38 4.42 5.33
CA GLN A 149 15.82 4.09 5.18
C GLN A 149 16.16 2.69 5.72
N ILE A 150 15.71 2.37 6.93
CA ILE A 150 15.98 1.06 7.56
C ILE A 150 15.36 -0.07 6.72
N PHE A 151 14.17 0.18 6.16
CA PHE A 151 13.48 -0.80 5.34
C PHE A 151 14.22 -1.06 4.02
N ILE A 152 14.59 -0.01 3.29
CA ILE A 152 15.32 -0.10 2.03
C ILE A 152 16.71 -0.71 2.23
N ASP A 153 17.43 -0.33 3.29
CA ASP A 153 18.72 -0.94 3.63
C ASP A 153 18.59 -2.44 3.96
N SER A 154 17.46 -2.83 4.58
CA SER A 154 17.15 -4.23 4.84
C SER A 154 16.87 -4.99 3.55
N VAL A 155 16.10 -4.42 2.61
CA VAL A 155 15.86 -5.02 1.29
C VAL A 155 17.17 -5.33 0.59
N LYS A 156 18.10 -4.37 0.56
CA LYS A 156 19.44 -4.56 -0.02
C LYS A 156 20.27 -5.60 0.72
N ARG A 157 20.28 -5.53 2.06
CA ARG A 157 21.12 -6.40 2.90
C ARG A 157 20.74 -7.87 2.79
N TYR A 158 19.45 -8.17 2.67
CA TYR A 158 18.92 -9.53 2.66
C TYR A 158 18.53 -10.01 1.25
N ASP A 159 18.89 -9.25 0.22
CA ASP A 159 18.60 -9.56 -1.19
C ASP A 159 17.10 -9.90 -1.44
N ALA A 160 16.23 -9.17 -0.74
CA ALA A 160 14.80 -9.33 -0.91
C ALA A 160 14.32 -8.62 -2.19
N GLN A 161 13.38 -9.21 -2.90
CA GLN A 161 12.75 -8.56 -4.04
C GLN A 161 11.54 -7.74 -3.57
N LEU A 162 11.63 -6.42 -3.64
CA LEU A 162 10.53 -5.52 -3.28
C LEU A 162 9.77 -5.06 -4.53
N LEU A 163 8.45 -5.26 -4.55
CA LEU A 163 7.57 -4.86 -5.66
C LEU A 163 6.40 -4.04 -5.13
N PRO A 164 6.17 -2.82 -5.65
CA PRO A 164 5.09 -1.95 -5.19
C PRO A 164 3.73 -2.40 -5.73
N VAL A 165 2.74 -2.54 -4.85
CA VAL A 165 1.36 -2.93 -5.18
C VAL A 165 0.43 -1.72 -5.25
N ASP A 166 0.71 -0.65 -4.52
CA ASP A 166 -0.09 0.57 -4.62
C ASP A 166 -0.15 1.04 -6.07
N SER A 167 -1.34 1.41 -6.56
CA SER A 167 -1.60 1.58 -8.01
C SER A 167 -0.67 2.60 -8.65
N GLU A 168 -0.40 3.70 -7.99
CA GLU A 168 0.46 4.76 -8.47
C GLU A 168 1.93 4.33 -8.51
N HIS A 169 2.41 3.66 -7.48
CA HIS A 169 3.80 3.18 -7.43
C HIS A 169 4.02 2.02 -8.41
N ASN A 170 3.04 1.14 -8.55
CA ASN A 170 3.07 0.08 -9.54
C ASN A 170 3.09 0.65 -10.97
N ALA A 171 2.32 1.73 -11.22
CA ALA A 171 2.33 2.42 -12.51
C ALA A 171 3.70 3.05 -12.83
N ILE A 172 4.33 3.68 -11.84
CA ILE A 172 5.70 4.19 -11.97
C ILE A 172 6.64 3.03 -12.26
N PHE A 173 6.59 1.96 -11.44
CA PHE A 173 7.43 0.77 -11.59
C PHE A 173 7.36 0.19 -13.00
N GLN A 174 6.16 0.02 -13.55
CA GLN A 174 5.94 -0.49 -14.91
C GLN A 174 6.47 0.46 -16.00
N SER A 175 6.57 1.76 -15.70
CA SER A 175 7.05 2.80 -16.61
C SER A 175 8.56 3.02 -16.54
N LEU A 176 9.25 2.38 -15.60
CA LEU A 176 10.71 2.45 -15.44
C LEU A 176 11.43 1.44 -16.34
N PRO A 177 12.68 1.73 -16.74
CA PRO A 177 13.52 0.77 -17.44
C PRO A 177 13.87 -0.42 -16.53
N PRO A 178 14.18 -1.62 -17.11
CA PRO A 178 14.44 -2.83 -16.34
C PRO A 178 15.54 -2.69 -15.28
N GLN A 179 16.55 -1.88 -15.51
CA GLN A 179 17.62 -1.62 -14.54
C GLN A 179 17.10 -0.98 -13.26
N ALA A 180 16.17 -0.01 -13.37
CA ALA A 180 15.55 0.61 -12.21
C ALA A 180 14.60 -0.36 -11.48
N GLN A 181 13.85 -1.16 -12.24
CA GLN A 181 12.94 -2.17 -11.67
C GLN A 181 13.68 -3.23 -10.84
N GLN A 182 14.89 -3.62 -11.26
CA GLN A 182 15.72 -4.60 -10.55
C GLN A 182 16.42 -4.03 -9.30
N HIS A 183 16.53 -2.70 -9.19
CA HIS A 183 17.28 -2.01 -8.14
C HIS A 183 16.41 -0.98 -7.41
N ILE A 184 15.20 -1.37 -7.04
CA ILE A 184 14.25 -0.52 -6.29
C ILE A 184 14.91 0.05 -5.03
N GLY A 185 14.81 1.38 -4.87
CA GLY A 185 15.36 2.13 -3.75
C GLY A 185 16.85 2.52 -3.88
N PHE A 186 17.55 2.08 -4.95
CA PHE A 186 18.99 2.28 -5.06
C PHE A 186 19.46 2.88 -6.38
N CYS A 187 18.63 2.92 -7.40
CA CYS A 187 19.01 3.39 -8.72
C CYS A 187 18.88 4.91 -8.82
N PRO A 188 19.93 5.66 -9.14
CA PRO A 188 19.81 7.08 -9.44
C PRO A 188 19.01 7.28 -10.73
N LEU A 189 17.91 8.03 -10.66
CA LEU A 189 16.99 8.22 -11.78
C LEU A 189 17.67 8.97 -12.96
N ALA A 190 18.49 9.97 -12.65
CA ALA A 190 19.20 10.76 -13.66
C ALA A 190 20.12 9.91 -14.55
N ASP A 191 20.77 8.88 -14.00
CA ASP A 191 21.67 7.97 -14.74
C ASP A 191 20.92 7.15 -15.80
N LEU A 192 19.60 7.02 -15.65
CA LEU A 192 18.70 6.30 -16.55
C LEU A 192 17.91 7.23 -17.48
N GLY A 193 18.29 8.51 -17.54
CA GLY A 193 17.60 9.50 -18.35
C GLY A 193 16.19 9.83 -17.88
N ILE A 194 15.88 9.60 -16.59
CA ILE A 194 14.58 9.94 -15.99
C ILE A 194 14.68 11.35 -15.42
N SER A 195 13.79 12.25 -15.86
CA SER A 195 13.76 13.63 -15.39
C SER A 195 12.75 13.86 -14.26
N LYS A 196 11.61 13.15 -14.28
CA LYS A 196 10.54 13.25 -13.27
C LYS A 196 9.78 11.97 -13.10
N ILE A 197 9.43 11.69 -11.86
CA ILE A 197 8.31 10.82 -11.49
C ILE A 197 7.10 11.72 -11.30
N VAL A 198 6.01 11.44 -12.04
CA VAL A 198 4.76 12.20 -11.99
C VAL A 198 3.71 11.35 -11.30
N LEU A 199 3.47 11.65 -10.03
CA LEU A 199 2.51 10.96 -9.18
C LEU A 199 1.13 11.57 -9.39
N THR A 200 0.16 10.79 -9.86
CA THR A 200 -1.21 11.26 -10.07
C THR A 200 -2.09 11.02 -8.84
N GLY A 201 -3.10 11.84 -8.66
CA GLY A 201 -4.15 11.64 -7.66
C GLY A 201 -5.49 12.16 -8.15
N SER A 202 -6.61 11.58 -7.69
CA SER A 202 -7.95 12.05 -8.09
C SER A 202 -8.29 13.45 -7.58
N GLY A 203 -7.59 13.92 -6.55
CA GLY A 203 -7.94 15.13 -5.80
C GLY A 203 -9.10 14.93 -4.81
N GLY A 204 -9.55 13.68 -4.62
CA GLY A 204 -10.61 13.35 -3.68
C GLY A 204 -11.99 13.91 -4.07
N PRO A 205 -13.00 13.77 -3.19
CA PRO A 205 -14.37 14.23 -3.47
C PRO A 205 -14.52 15.77 -3.45
N PHE A 206 -13.61 16.52 -2.77
CA PHE A 206 -13.77 17.95 -2.52
C PHE A 206 -12.92 18.87 -3.40
N ARG A 207 -12.42 18.36 -4.53
CA ARG A 207 -11.55 19.13 -5.43
C ARG A 207 -12.19 20.38 -6.04
N TYR A 208 -13.52 20.43 -6.10
CA TYR A 208 -14.30 21.57 -6.63
C TYR A 208 -15.18 22.26 -5.57
N THR A 209 -15.14 21.79 -4.30
CA THR A 209 -15.87 22.36 -3.18
C THR A 209 -15.22 23.70 -2.78
N GLU A 210 -16.00 24.71 -2.46
CA GLU A 210 -15.45 25.99 -1.97
C GLU A 210 -14.76 25.83 -0.62
N LEU A 211 -13.61 26.49 -0.40
CA LEU A 211 -12.83 26.34 0.84
C LEU A 211 -13.62 26.73 2.10
N SER A 212 -14.55 27.68 1.98
CA SER A 212 -15.43 28.10 3.07
C SER A 212 -16.38 27.01 3.58
N GLU A 213 -16.59 25.95 2.79
CA GLU A 213 -17.47 24.83 3.14
C GLU A 213 -16.73 23.68 3.83
N PHE A 214 -15.39 23.72 3.87
CA PHE A 214 -14.58 22.60 4.39
C PHE A 214 -14.83 22.28 5.86
N ASP A 215 -15.17 23.29 6.67
CA ASP A 215 -15.50 23.07 8.09
C ASP A 215 -16.83 22.31 8.29
N CYS A 216 -17.67 22.25 7.25
CA CYS A 216 -18.96 21.55 7.28
C CYS A 216 -18.89 20.13 6.69
N ILE A 217 -17.74 19.69 6.20
CA ILE A 217 -17.56 18.35 5.62
C ILE A 217 -17.80 17.28 6.70
N THR A 218 -18.67 16.33 6.38
CA THR A 218 -19.00 15.23 7.28
C THR A 218 -18.20 13.96 6.96
N PRO A 219 -18.08 13.02 7.91
CA PRO A 219 -17.44 11.73 7.66
C PRO A 219 -18.05 10.98 6.46
N GLU A 220 -19.37 11.00 6.31
CA GLU A 220 -20.07 10.32 5.21
C GLU A 220 -19.68 10.89 3.84
N GLN A 221 -19.53 12.20 3.74
CA GLN A 221 -19.06 12.87 2.53
C GLN A 221 -17.60 12.54 2.23
N ALA A 222 -16.74 12.52 3.26
CA ALA A 222 -15.32 12.25 3.12
C ALA A 222 -15.02 10.79 2.70
N VAL A 223 -15.87 9.83 3.10
CA VAL A 223 -15.70 8.42 2.69
C VAL A 223 -16.30 8.09 1.33
N ALA A 224 -17.07 8.99 0.73
CA ALA A 224 -17.68 8.83 -0.60
C ALA A 224 -16.69 9.15 -1.73
N HIS A 225 -15.72 8.24 -1.97
CA HIS A 225 -14.72 8.43 -3.04
C HIS A 225 -15.36 8.25 -4.43
N PRO A 226 -15.09 9.17 -5.42
CA PRO A 226 -15.78 9.15 -6.71
C PRO A 226 -15.43 7.95 -7.60
N ASN A 227 -14.21 7.39 -7.50
CA ASN A 227 -13.70 6.41 -8.46
C ASN A 227 -13.35 5.05 -7.82
N TRP A 228 -13.05 5.02 -6.51
CA TRP A 228 -12.55 3.83 -5.82
C TRP A 228 -13.47 3.43 -4.67
N SER A 229 -13.71 2.12 -4.51
CA SER A 229 -14.32 1.57 -3.30
C SER A 229 -13.21 1.19 -2.32
N MET A 230 -13.05 1.97 -1.26
CA MET A 230 -11.94 1.84 -0.31
C MET A 230 -12.44 1.79 1.14
N GLY A 231 -11.55 1.38 2.06
CA GLY A 231 -11.81 1.47 3.49
C GLY A 231 -11.97 2.93 3.96
N LYS A 232 -12.63 3.13 5.11
CA LYS A 232 -12.95 4.48 5.63
C LYS A 232 -11.71 5.35 5.83
N LYS A 233 -10.64 4.80 6.45
CA LYS A 233 -9.38 5.54 6.72
C LYS A 233 -8.77 6.09 5.44
N ILE A 234 -8.53 5.24 4.44
CA ILE A 234 -7.90 5.65 3.18
C ILE A 234 -8.79 6.58 2.35
N SER A 235 -10.12 6.48 2.48
CA SER A 235 -11.04 7.43 1.83
C SER A 235 -10.92 8.84 2.40
N VAL A 236 -10.80 8.97 3.74
CA VAL A 236 -10.53 10.27 4.38
C VAL A 236 -9.14 10.78 4.00
N ASP A 237 -8.12 9.91 3.96
CA ASP A 237 -6.78 10.28 3.50
C ASP A 237 -6.78 10.75 2.03
N SER A 238 -7.61 10.16 1.18
CA SER A 238 -7.81 10.64 -0.19
C SER A 238 -8.47 12.02 -0.21
N ALA A 239 -9.49 12.23 0.62
CA ALA A 239 -10.22 13.50 0.72
C ALA A 239 -9.32 14.66 1.19
N THR A 240 -8.41 14.40 2.13
CA THR A 240 -7.42 15.38 2.64
C THR A 240 -6.16 15.47 1.78
N MET A 241 -6.00 14.60 0.78
CA MET A 241 -4.76 14.37 0.04
C MET A 241 -3.58 13.90 0.92
N MET A 242 -3.82 13.48 2.16
CA MET A 242 -2.79 12.80 2.96
C MET A 242 -2.37 11.48 2.31
N ASN A 243 -3.30 10.74 1.70
CA ASN A 243 -2.95 9.52 0.95
C ASN A 243 -1.87 9.81 -0.08
N LYS A 244 -2.02 10.89 -0.85
CA LYS A 244 -1.02 11.32 -1.84
C LYS A 244 0.27 11.80 -1.19
N GLY A 245 0.19 12.38 0.00
CA GLY A 245 1.36 12.74 0.80
C GLY A 245 2.15 11.49 1.26
N LEU A 246 1.46 10.46 1.76
CA LEU A 246 2.09 9.18 2.13
C LEU A 246 2.70 8.50 0.91
N GLU A 247 2.02 8.53 -0.21
CA GLU A 247 2.52 8.00 -1.49
C GLU A 247 3.74 8.77 -2.02
N TYR A 248 3.79 10.09 -1.85
CA TYR A 248 4.96 10.90 -2.16
C TYR A 248 6.19 10.42 -1.37
N ILE A 249 6.02 10.19 -0.07
CA ILE A 249 7.09 9.70 0.81
C ILE A 249 7.52 8.29 0.37
N GLU A 250 6.58 7.41 0.11
CA GLU A 250 6.85 6.04 -0.35
C GLU A 250 7.60 6.04 -1.70
N ALA A 251 7.17 6.86 -2.68
CA ALA A 251 7.82 6.98 -3.98
C ALA A 251 9.27 7.47 -3.85
N ARG A 252 9.53 8.41 -2.93
CA ARG A 252 10.89 8.89 -2.64
C ARG A 252 11.82 7.77 -2.20
N TRP A 253 11.31 6.83 -1.37
CA TRP A 253 12.08 5.66 -0.93
C TRP A 253 12.18 4.58 -2.00
N LEU A 254 11.06 4.20 -2.62
CA LEU A 254 11.03 3.14 -3.62
C LEU A 254 11.90 3.44 -4.84
N PHE A 255 11.90 4.68 -5.29
CA PHE A 255 12.57 5.04 -6.55
C PHE A 255 13.84 5.86 -6.34
N ASN A 256 14.30 6.00 -5.10
CA ASN A 256 15.47 6.81 -4.77
C ASN A 256 15.42 8.21 -5.38
N ALA A 257 14.21 8.78 -5.46
CA ALA A 257 13.97 10.06 -6.11
C ALA A 257 14.34 11.24 -5.22
N THR A 258 14.94 12.26 -5.77
CA THR A 258 15.15 13.56 -5.10
C THR A 258 13.85 14.39 -5.11
N ALA A 259 13.77 15.45 -4.31
CA ALA A 259 12.61 16.35 -4.33
C ALA A 259 12.38 16.97 -5.71
N ASN A 260 13.45 17.27 -6.42
CA ASN A 260 13.38 17.88 -7.77
C ASN A 260 12.93 16.88 -8.84
N GLU A 261 13.02 15.58 -8.59
CA GLU A 261 12.58 14.53 -9.52
C GLU A 261 11.13 14.11 -9.28
N MET A 262 10.47 14.66 -8.25
CA MET A 262 9.06 14.38 -7.95
C MET A 262 8.14 15.50 -8.43
N GLU A 263 6.99 15.12 -8.97
CA GLU A 263 5.90 16.00 -9.34
C GLU A 263 4.57 15.36 -8.94
N VAL A 264 3.65 16.11 -8.36
CA VAL A 264 2.29 15.65 -8.03
C VAL A 264 1.30 16.40 -8.90
N ILE A 265 0.39 15.68 -9.55
CA ILE A 265 -0.68 16.26 -10.35
C ILE A 265 -2.03 15.65 -9.98
N ILE A 266 -3.08 16.43 -10.16
CA ILE A 266 -4.46 15.97 -9.99
C ILE A 266 -4.98 15.47 -11.33
N HIS A 267 -5.46 14.24 -11.36
CA HIS A 267 -6.09 13.59 -12.52
C HIS A 267 -7.45 13.00 -12.10
N PRO A 268 -8.54 13.77 -12.25
CA PRO A 268 -9.86 13.42 -11.69
C PRO A 268 -10.41 12.07 -12.15
N GLN A 269 -10.10 11.66 -13.37
CA GLN A 269 -10.62 10.41 -13.96
C GLN A 269 -9.93 9.15 -13.38
N SER A 270 -8.74 9.28 -12.79
CA SER A 270 -7.97 8.16 -12.24
C SER A 270 -7.74 7.00 -13.23
N ILE A 271 -7.61 7.32 -14.52
CA ILE A 271 -7.33 6.35 -15.61
C ILE A 271 -5.83 6.20 -15.81
N ILE A 272 -5.07 7.29 -15.75
CA ILE A 272 -3.61 7.28 -15.67
C ILE A 272 -3.25 7.19 -14.21
N HIS A 273 -2.65 6.06 -13.82
CA HIS A 273 -2.32 5.82 -12.43
C HIS A 273 -1.02 6.50 -11.97
N SER A 274 -0.05 6.71 -12.85
CA SER A 274 1.12 7.59 -12.72
C SER A 274 1.95 7.53 -13.99
N MET A 275 3.02 8.37 -14.07
CA MET A 275 3.85 8.52 -15.26
C MET A 275 5.31 8.73 -14.88
N VAL A 276 6.21 8.46 -15.85
CA VAL A 276 7.63 8.78 -15.80
C VAL A 276 7.98 9.66 -16.99
N ARG A 277 8.60 10.81 -16.74
CA ARG A 277 9.10 11.74 -17.77
C ARG A 277 10.58 11.54 -17.98
N TYR A 278 10.99 11.43 -19.22
CA TYR A 278 12.38 11.23 -19.63
C TYR A 278 13.03 12.53 -20.15
N ILE A 279 14.37 12.55 -20.21
CA ILE A 279 15.14 13.72 -20.65
C ILE A 279 14.98 14.03 -22.14
N ASP A 280 14.57 13.07 -22.94
CA ASP A 280 14.27 13.22 -24.36
C ASP A 280 12.89 13.86 -24.63
N GLY A 281 12.15 14.20 -23.55
CA GLY A 281 10.82 14.78 -23.60
C GLY A 281 9.68 13.77 -23.65
N SER A 282 9.98 12.47 -23.73
CA SER A 282 8.92 11.45 -23.70
C SER A 282 8.32 11.27 -22.29
N VAL A 283 7.06 10.83 -22.25
CA VAL A 283 6.35 10.46 -21.03
C VAL A 283 5.77 9.06 -21.21
N ILE A 284 6.14 8.15 -20.29
CA ILE A 284 5.56 6.81 -20.25
C ILE A 284 4.57 6.75 -19.09
N ALA A 285 3.35 6.31 -19.40
CA ALA A 285 2.24 6.25 -18.44
C ALA A 285 1.61 4.87 -18.43
N GLN A 286 1.29 4.37 -17.24
CA GLN A 286 0.44 3.19 -17.13
C GLN A 286 -1.02 3.65 -16.97
N MET A 287 -1.89 3.04 -17.75
CA MET A 287 -3.33 3.31 -17.79
C MET A 287 -4.12 2.02 -17.53
N GLY A 288 -5.29 2.15 -16.92
CA GLY A 288 -6.19 1.04 -16.67
C GLY A 288 -7.45 1.43 -15.92
N ASN A 289 -8.40 0.50 -15.83
CA ASN A 289 -9.54 0.66 -14.93
C ASN A 289 -9.06 0.68 -13.47
N PRO A 290 -9.68 1.45 -12.58
CA PRO A 290 -9.31 1.54 -11.16
C PRO A 290 -9.70 0.25 -10.42
N ASP A 291 -8.80 -0.74 -10.45
CA ASP A 291 -8.97 -2.05 -9.81
C ASP A 291 -7.62 -2.59 -9.33
N MET A 292 -7.52 -2.85 -8.03
CA MET A 292 -6.28 -3.32 -7.40
C MET A 292 -5.82 -4.70 -7.88
N ARG A 293 -6.69 -5.50 -8.50
CA ARG A 293 -6.28 -6.79 -9.09
C ARG A 293 -5.27 -6.62 -10.21
N THR A 294 -5.25 -5.48 -10.90
CA THR A 294 -4.26 -5.20 -11.96
C THR A 294 -2.83 -5.10 -11.40
N PRO A 295 -2.50 -4.21 -10.46
CA PRO A 295 -1.15 -4.13 -9.89
C PRO A 295 -0.78 -5.38 -9.08
N ILE A 296 -1.74 -6.03 -8.42
CA ILE A 296 -1.52 -7.29 -7.71
C ILE A 296 -1.11 -8.40 -8.69
N ALA A 297 -1.82 -8.57 -9.79
CA ALA A 297 -1.49 -9.58 -10.80
C ALA A 297 -0.14 -9.31 -11.47
N GLU A 298 0.18 -8.04 -11.71
CA GLU A 298 1.47 -7.63 -12.26
C GLU A 298 2.62 -8.00 -11.32
N THR A 299 2.54 -7.61 -10.04
CA THR A 299 3.60 -7.89 -9.06
C THR A 299 3.74 -9.38 -8.75
N MET A 300 2.63 -10.13 -8.68
CA MET A 300 2.68 -11.57 -8.50
C MET A 300 3.40 -12.27 -9.65
N ALA A 301 3.14 -11.86 -10.88
CA ALA A 301 3.68 -12.48 -12.09
C ALA A 301 5.04 -11.91 -12.55
N TYR A 302 5.48 -10.77 -12.01
CA TYR A 302 6.71 -10.08 -12.45
C TYR A 302 7.91 -11.03 -12.60
N PRO A 303 8.68 -10.96 -13.73
CA PRO A 303 8.61 -9.98 -14.82
C PRO A 303 7.58 -10.29 -15.93
N HIS A 304 6.79 -11.32 -15.78
CA HIS A 304 5.76 -11.73 -16.74
C HIS A 304 4.42 -11.05 -16.44
N ARG A 305 3.38 -11.44 -17.18
CA ARG A 305 2.00 -11.02 -16.95
C ARG A 305 1.12 -12.23 -16.67
N THR A 306 0.07 -12.02 -15.87
CA THR A 306 -0.96 -13.04 -15.62
C THR A 306 -2.35 -12.41 -15.70
N PHE A 307 -3.36 -13.23 -15.81
CA PHE A 307 -4.74 -12.76 -15.90
C PHE A 307 -5.20 -12.20 -14.54
N SER A 308 -5.64 -10.95 -14.51
CA SER A 308 -6.09 -10.26 -13.29
C SER A 308 -7.58 -10.44 -13.02
N GLY A 309 -8.38 -10.81 -14.03
CA GLY A 309 -9.83 -10.79 -13.98
C GLY A 309 -10.44 -9.39 -14.18
N VAL A 310 -9.63 -8.38 -14.48
CA VAL A 310 -10.08 -7.00 -14.74
C VAL A 310 -10.39 -6.84 -16.22
N ALA A 311 -11.50 -6.17 -16.54
CA ALA A 311 -11.85 -5.82 -17.91
C ALA A 311 -10.84 -4.83 -18.50
N PRO A 312 -10.46 -4.95 -19.78
CA PRO A 312 -9.59 -3.98 -20.44
C PRO A 312 -10.25 -2.59 -20.48
N LEU A 313 -9.40 -1.55 -20.50
CA LEU A 313 -9.85 -0.18 -20.62
C LEU A 313 -10.48 0.04 -22.01
N ASP A 314 -11.70 0.57 -22.03
CA ASP A 314 -12.39 0.93 -23.27
C ASP A 314 -12.09 2.39 -23.64
N PHE A 315 -11.22 2.59 -24.61
CA PHE A 315 -10.83 3.92 -25.07
C PHE A 315 -11.97 4.71 -25.74
N TYR A 316 -12.96 4.03 -26.29
CA TYR A 316 -14.11 4.70 -26.92
C TYR A 316 -15.06 5.35 -25.94
N GLN A 317 -15.02 4.93 -24.67
CA GLN A 317 -15.82 5.51 -23.60
C GLN A 317 -15.09 6.62 -22.82
N LEU A 318 -13.83 6.90 -23.13
CA LEU A 318 -13.08 7.97 -22.49
C LEU A 318 -13.49 9.34 -23.07
N ASN A 319 -14.07 10.19 -22.22
CA ASN A 319 -14.47 11.56 -22.58
C ASN A 319 -13.33 12.60 -22.42
N GLY A 320 -12.06 12.16 -22.49
CA GLY A 320 -10.90 12.99 -22.30
C GLY A 320 -10.19 12.74 -20.95
N LEU A 321 -8.99 13.25 -20.86
CA LEU A 321 -8.12 13.19 -19.67
C LEU A 321 -7.78 14.62 -19.27
N THR A 322 -7.98 14.95 -18.00
CA THR A 322 -7.72 16.29 -17.47
C THR A 322 -6.67 16.22 -16.36
N PHE A 323 -5.85 17.27 -16.28
CA PHE A 323 -4.78 17.40 -15.32
C PHE A 323 -4.80 18.80 -14.69
N LEU A 324 -4.64 18.87 -13.37
CA LEU A 324 -4.66 20.11 -12.59
C LEU A 324 -3.43 20.12 -11.65
N ALA A 325 -2.97 21.30 -11.34
CA ALA A 325 -1.97 21.46 -10.28
C ALA A 325 -2.63 21.25 -8.90
N PRO A 326 -1.92 20.66 -7.91
CA PRO A 326 -2.45 20.59 -6.56
C PRO A 326 -2.48 21.97 -5.90
N ASP A 327 -3.58 22.26 -5.20
CA ASP A 327 -3.74 23.46 -4.41
C ASP A 327 -3.38 23.12 -2.93
N TYR A 328 -2.26 23.64 -2.46
CA TYR A 328 -1.77 23.39 -1.09
C TYR A 328 -2.57 24.10 0.02
N GLN A 329 -3.39 25.10 -0.31
CA GLN A 329 -4.33 25.67 0.66
C GLN A 329 -5.50 24.73 0.89
N ARG A 330 -5.97 24.10 -0.18
CA ARG A 330 -7.01 23.06 -0.16
C ARG A 330 -6.50 21.76 0.47
N TYR A 331 -5.24 21.42 0.23
CA TYR A 331 -4.61 20.16 0.65
C TYR A 331 -3.40 20.37 1.55
N PRO A 332 -3.57 20.95 2.75
CA PRO A 332 -2.46 21.19 3.66
C PRO A 332 -1.76 19.90 4.12
N CYS A 333 -2.47 18.76 4.16
CA CYS A 333 -1.88 17.46 4.49
C CYS A 333 -0.85 17.00 3.44
N LEU A 334 -1.07 17.27 2.14
CA LEU A 334 -0.08 16.97 1.10
C LEU A 334 1.18 17.81 1.29
N LYS A 335 1.02 19.12 1.55
CA LYS A 335 2.14 20.02 1.83
C LYS A 335 2.94 19.54 3.04
N LEU A 336 2.25 19.23 4.14
CA LEU A 336 2.87 18.74 5.38
C LEU A 336 3.67 17.44 5.14
N ALA A 337 3.17 16.51 4.33
CA ALA A 337 3.89 15.28 4.04
C ALA A 337 5.20 15.51 3.26
N ILE A 338 5.19 16.43 2.30
CA ILE A 338 6.39 16.84 1.55
C ILE A 338 7.42 17.47 2.49
N GLU A 339 6.98 18.37 3.38
CA GLU A 339 7.82 19.05 4.37
C GLU A 339 8.34 18.07 5.43
N ALA A 340 7.51 17.14 5.91
CA ALA A 340 7.90 16.11 6.87
C ALA A 340 8.99 15.19 6.31
N PHE A 341 8.92 14.82 5.02
CA PHE A 341 9.99 14.05 4.40
C PHE A 341 11.32 14.81 4.39
N ALA A 342 11.29 16.11 4.08
CA ALA A 342 12.49 16.96 4.11
C ALA A 342 13.06 17.15 5.52
N ALA A 343 12.20 17.14 6.56
CA ALA A 343 12.62 17.21 7.96
C ALA A 343 13.27 15.90 8.46
N GLY A 344 12.88 14.74 7.91
CA GLY A 344 13.49 13.46 8.23
C GLY A 344 12.51 12.40 8.72
N GLN A 345 13.05 11.20 8.96
CA GLN A 345 12.24 10.01 9.28
C GLN A 345 11.39 10.16 10.55
N TYR A 346 11.89 10.89 11.56
CA TYR A 346 11.10 11.16 12.77
C TYR A 346 9.81 11.93 12.47
N ALA A 347 9.87 12.87 11.53
CA ALA A 347 8.73 13.71 11.17
C ALA A 347 7.69 12.93 10.36
N THR A 348 8.12 12.08 9.42
CA THR A 348 7.21 11.23 8.65
C THR A 348 6.53 10.18 9.54
N THR A 349 7.27 9.61 10.51
CA THR A 349 6.72 8.67 11.51
C THR A 349 5.69 9.36 12.40
N ALA A 350 6.02 10.54 12.94
CA ALA A 350 5.12 11.32 13.77
C ALA A 350 3.85 11.76 13.03
N MET A 351 4.01 12.23 11.79
CA MET A 351 2.89 12.62 10.93
C MET A 351 1.94 11.44 10.65
N ASN A 352 2.48 10.26 10.33
CA ASN A 352 1.65 9.08 10.10
C ASN A 352 0.87 8.69 11.36
N ALA A 353 1.53 8.66 12.52
CA ALA A 353 0.91 8.34 13.79
C ALA A 353 -0.20 9.34 14.17
N ALA A 354 0.06 10.64 13.98
CA ALA A 354 -0.92 11.70 14.19
C ALA A 354 -2.12 11.56 13.26
N ASN A 355 -1.87 11.29 11.98
CA ASN A 355 -2.92 11.16 10.98
C ASN A 355 -3.88 10.00 11.28
N GLU A 356 -3.38 8.86 11.73
CA GLU A 356 -4.23 7.73 12.13
C GLU A 356 -5.16 8.11 13.30
N VAL A 357 -4.64 8.85 14.29
CA VAL A 357 -5.42 9.36 15.42
C VAL A 357 -6.44 10.41 14.95
N ALA A 358 -6.02 11.38 14.12
CA ALA A 358 -6.86 12.46 13.63
C ALA A 358 -8.00 11.96 12.75
N VAL A 359 -7.72 11.03 11.84
CA VAL A 359 -8.74 10.43 10.97
C VAL A 359 -9.77 9.66 11.78
N GLN A 360 -9.35 8.90 12.80
CA GLN A 360 -10.29 8.19 13.66
C GLN A 360 -11.16 9.19 14.44
N ALA A 361 -10.57 10.23 15.03
CA ALA A 361 -11.31 11.26 15.74
C ALA A 361 -12.32 12.00 14.83
N PHE A 362 -11.98 12.25 13.57
CA PHE A 362 -12.91 12.80 12.59
C PHE A 362 -14.06 11.83 12.27
N LEU A 363 -13.76 10.56 12.04
CA LEU A 363 -14.77 9.52 11.79
C LEU A 363 -15.73 9.36 12.97
N ASP A 364 -15.23 9.56 14.19
CA ASP A 364 -16.00 9.55 15.46
C ASP A 364 -16.65 10.91 15.75
N ARG A 365 -16.57 11.88 14.85
CA ARG A 365 -17.15 13.24 14.95
C ARG A 365 -16.64 14.07 16.14
N GLN A 366 -15.43 13.79 16.63
CA GLN A 366 -14.78 14.52 17.72
C GLN A 366 -14.11 15.82 17.22
N ILE A 367 -13.70 15.86 15.95
CA ILE A 367 -13.07 17.01 15.31
C ILE A 367 -13.66 17.25 13.91
N LYS A 368 -13.45 18.46 13.37
CA LYS A 368 -13.84 18.82 12.01
C LYS A 368 -12.83 18.34 10.97
N PHE A 369 -13.21 18.36 9.70
CA PHE A 369 -12.36 17.89 8.59
C PHE A 369 -11.01 18.64 8.52
N MET A 370 -11.03 19.97 8.63
CA MET A 370 -9.79 20.76 8.56
C MET A 370 -8.91 20.61 9.82
N ASP A 371 -9.45 20.12 10.92
CA ASP A 371 -8.68 19.90 12.15
C ASP A 371 -7.74 18.69 12.02
N ILE A 372 -8.00 17.78 11.08
CA ILE A 372 -7.07 16.69 10.74
C ILE A 372 -5.69 17.26 10.39
N ALA A 373 -5.63 18.23 9.49
CA ALA A 373 -4.36 18.85 9.08
C ALA A 373 -3.69 19.62 10.22
N LYS A 374 -4.49 20.36 11.01
CA LYS A 374 -3.98 21.13 12.16
C LYS A 374 -3.37 20.22 13.23
N LEU A 375 -4.05 19.10 13.55
CA LEU A 375 -3.54 18.14 14.52
C LEU A 375 -2.24 17.49 14.04
N ASN A 376 -2.21 17.06 12.78
CA ASN A 376 -1.02 16.47 12.18
C ASN A 376 0.17 17.44 12.23
N GLN A 377 -0.06 18.72 11.89
CA GLN A 377 0.97 19.75 11.94
C GLN A 377 1.47 19.98 13.37
N ALA A 378 0.55 20.16 14.34
CA ALA A 378 0.90 20.38 15.74
C ALA A 378 1.76 19.23 16.32
N VAL A 379 1.45 17.99 15.98
CA VAL A 379 2.23 16.82 16.40
C VAL A 379 3.63 16.85 15.79
N VAL A 380 3.75 17.08 14.48
CA VAL A 380 5.06 17.12 13.80
C VAL A 380 5.95 18.22 14.36
N GLU A 381 5.40 19.42 14.62
CA GLU A 381 6.13 20.55 15.19
C GLU A 381 6.60 20.29 16.62
N GLN A 382 5.83 19.51 17.40
CA GLN A 382 6.17 19.21 18.80
C GLN A 382 7.19 18.09 18.94
N MET A 383 7.27 17.15 17.98
CA MET A 383 8.21 16.04 18.09
C MET A 383 9.65 16.50 17.95
N PRO A 384 10.55 16.09 18.87
CA PRO A 384 11.95 16.47 18.80
C PRO A 384 12.62 15.89 17.56
N SER A 385 13.42 16.71 16.89
CA SER A 385 14.25 16.24 15.79
C SER A 385 15.27 15.24 16.34
N GLN A 386 15.21 14.01 15.84
CA GLN A 386 16.11 12.95 16.23
C GLN A 386 16.45 12.02 15.06
N GLN A 387 17.61 11.40 15.14
CA GLN A 387 18.00 10.42 14.13
C GLN A 387 17.41 9.05 14.45
N ILE A 388 16.69 8.49 13.51
CA ILE A 388 16.14 7.14 13.57
C ILE A 388 17.20 6.16 13.04
N LYS A 389 17.66 5.21 13.87
CA LYS A 389 18.72 4.25 13.53
C LYS A 389 18.25 2.80 13.54
N GLN A 390 17.20 2.51 14.28
CA GLN A 390 16.66 1.16 14.48
C GLN A 390 15.13 1.19 14.62
N ILE A 391 14.53 0.03 14.55
CA ILE A 391 13.06 -0.12 14.62
C ILE A 391 12.47 0.40 15.93
N ASP A 392 13.19 0.18 17.03
CA ASP A 392 12.75 0.62 18.37
C ASP A 392 12.59 2.15 18.42
N ASP A 393 13.48 2.90 17.75
CA ASP A 393 13.37 4.36 17.65
C ASP A 393 12.09 4.76 16.90
N VAL A 394 11.73 4.03 15.83
CA VAL A 394 10.48 4.24 15.08
C VAL A 394 9.26 4.02 15.98
N LEU A 395 9.26 2.91 16.73
CA LEU A 395 8.15 2.57 17.63
C LEU A 395 8.01 3.55 18.78
N GLU A 396 9.11 4.11 19.27
CA GLU A 396 9.10 5.14 20.31
C GLU A 396 8.49 6.45 19.78
N VAL A 397 8.93 6.93 18.62
CA VAL A 397 8.36 8.14 17.99
C VAL A 397 6.87 7.94 17.66
N ASP A 398 6.47 6.80 17.09
CA ASP A 398 5.06 6.50 16.79
C ASP A 398 4.21 6.59 18.08
N ARG A 399 4.67 5.97 19.17
CA ARG A 399 3.96 6.00 20.45
C ARG A 399 3.86 7.43 21.01
N ALA A 400 4.97 8.14 21.07
CA ALA A 400 5.01 9.52 21.60
C ALA A 400 4.10 10.45 20.80
N ALA A 401 4.11 10.32 19.46
CA ALA A 401 3.25 11.12 18.58
C ALA A 401 1.76 10.81 18.78
N ARG A 402 1.39 9.53 18.92
CA ARG A 402 0.00 9.14 19.23
C ARG A 402 -0.46 9.65 20.57
N ASP A 403 0.38 9.58 21.60
CA ASP A 403 0.03 10.04 22.94
C ASP A 403 -0.15 11.56 22.95
N TYR A 404 0.73 12.30 22.28
CA TYR A 404 0.58 13.74 22.13
C TYR A 404 -0.68 14.12 21.32
N ALA A 405 -0.95 13.41 20.21
CA ALA A 405 -2.15 13.64 19.42
C ALA A 405 -3.42 13.46 20.26
N ARG A 406 -3.51 12.40 21.07
CA ARG A 406 -4.65 12.15 21.98
C ARG A 406 -4.78 13.23 23.06
N GLN A 407 -3.66 13.72 23.61
CA GLN A 407 -3.68 14.84 24.55
C GLN A 407 -4.23 16.11 23.90
N GLN A 408 -3.82 16.43 22.68
CA GLN A 408 -4.34 17.59 21.94
C GLN A 408 -5.85 17.46 21.69
N LEU A 409 -6.34 16.28 21.31
CA LEU A 409 -7.77 16.04 21.09
C LEU A 409 -8.60 16.34 22.34
N ALA A 410 -8.10 16.03 23.54
CA ALA A 410 -8.79 16.34 24.80
C ALA A 410 -8.99 17.85 25.01
N HIS A 411 -8.13 18.68 24.40
CA HIS A 411 -8.26 20.16 24.46
C HIS A 411 -9.11 20.74 23.32
N TRP A 412 -9.36 19.97 22.25
CA TRP A 412 -10.11 20.42 21.07
C TRP A 412 -11.57 19.93 21.06
N SER A 413 -11.98 19.17 22.08
CA SER A 413 -13.38 18.73 22.21
C SER A 413 -14.28 19.97 22.38
N HIS A 414 -15.10 20.21 21.36
CA HIS A 414 -16.07 21.31 21.28
C HIS A 414 -17.42 20.90 21.86
#